data_25bfddb17b5bc6ff6fba4adc2eedfdc0
#
_entry.id   25bfddb17b5bc6ff6fba4adc2eedfdc0
#
_cell.length_a   1.000
_cell.length_b   1.000
_cell.length_c   1.000
_cell.angle_alpha   90.00
_cell.angle_beta   90.00
_cell.angle_gamma   90.00
#
_symmetry.space_group_name_H-M   'P 1'
#
loop_
_entity.id
_entity.type
_entity.pdbx_description
1 polymer ?
#
loop_
_entity_poly.entity_id
_entity_poly.type
_entity_poly.pdbx_seq_one_letter_code
_entity_poly.pdbx_strand_id
1 'polypeptide(L)'
;MRTMHPTLLVGPADWDAQRLPLEEFHARLNALWCGASQAGGAIVYGDAADHAALAYLTHFTPKLEAAIALLSLDGDAKLLVGGGINMLPAAKPLTWISNLLPLRSAAKAVTEWSASLAGGSGLVLIGGDSMPYAMHREIVAALGPDVVIGDGTPIVRAQMRRKSARELAAIQEASLVLGEAVAALRQAKDRGVTAAVLAAEHVAWRRGAQDVRSLFSLDGGRTLLPFDVLVGAAVDPLQVYLAVRHSGYWAEGFAMLSAQPHAPLIAAKAALKAALAQVAPGVTPGVLTETLATAMSAFAPHPIMTPSVVGIGLALQQDVPAEEPVGVGEVLSLRAGTSDSQQGSAMVSAMVAVTENGRDILWSAP
;
A
#
# COMPACT_ATOMS: atom_id res chain seq x y z
N MET A 1 -13.98 24.20 24.28
CA MET A 1 -13.03 23.11 23.96
C MET A 1 -13.07 22.89 22.48
N ARG A 2 -12.02 23.20 21.71
CA ARG A 2 -11.98 22.87 20.28
C ARG A 2 -11.77 21.38 20.18
N THR A 3 -12.77 20.63 19.77
CA THR A 3 -12.60 19.23 19.41
C THR A 3 -11.64 19.15 18.24
N MET A 4 -10.52 18.44 18.38
CA MET A 4 -9.67 18.10 17.24
C MET A 4 -10.54 17.41 16.18
N HIS A 5 -10.28 17.70 14.90
CA HIS A 5 -11.08 17.10 13.83
C HIS A 5 -10.92 15.57 13.91
N PRO A 6 -11.99 14.82 14.13
CA PRO A 6 -11.92 13.39 14.44
C PRO A 6 -11.20 12.57 13.38
N THR A 7 -11.33 12.94 12.11
CA THR A 7 -10.68 12.30 10.98
C THR A 7 -9.15 12.26 11.13
N LEU A 8 -8.54 13.27 11.76
CA LEU A 8 -7.08 13.28 11.98
C LEU A 8 -6.61 12.25 13.00
N LEU A 9 -7.49 11.85 13.92
CA LEU A 9 -7.15 10.92 14.99
C LEU A 9 -7.55 9.48 14.70
N VAL A 10 -8.63 9.29 13.94
CA VAL A 10 -9.26 7.99 13.78
C VAL A 10 -8.92 7.36 12.45
N GLY A 11 -8.98 8.12 11.36
CA GLY A 11 -8.66 7.64 10.03
C GLY A 11 -8.72 8.74 8.96
N PRO A 12 -8.06 8.55 7.81
CA PRO A 12 -7.83 9.61 6.84
C PRO A 12 -8.94 9.80 5.80
N ALA A 13 -9.89 8.86 5.66
CA ALA A 13 -10.82 8.89 4.55
C ALA A 13 -12.20 8.36 4.94
N ASP A 14 -13.23 9.10 4.56
CA ASP A 14 -14.61 8.64 4.63
C ASP A 14 -14.84 7.49 3.65
N TRP A 15 -15.71 6.57 4.01
CA TRP A 15 -16.17 5.52 3.11
C TRP A 15 -17.14 6.10 2.08
N ASP A 16 -16.75 6.03 0.82
CA ASP A 16 -17.58 6.40 -0.31
C ASP A 16 -18.23 5.16 -0.93
N ALA A 17 -19.52 4.95 -0.64
CA ALA A 17 -20.29 3.83 -1.14
C ALA A 17 -20.51 3.85 -2.67
N GLN A 18 -20.29 4.98 -3.36
CA GLN A 18 -20.34 5.02 -4.82
C GLN A 18 -19.06 4.46 -5.44
N ARG A 19 -17.91 4.71 -4.81
CA ARG A 19 -16.61 4.19 -5.23
C ARG A 19 -16.42 2.74 -4.86
N LEU A 20 -16.65 2.40 -3.59
CA LEU A 20 -16.52 1.05 -3.03
C LEU A 20 -17.85 0.68 -2.34
N PRO A 21 -18.83 0.17 -3.06
CA PRO A 21 -20.12 -0.20 -2.50
C PRO A 21 -20.02 -1.38 -1.55
N LEU A 22 -21.05 -1.58 -0.73
CA LEU A 22 -21.07 -2.64 0.27
C LEU A 22 -20.90 -4.04 -0.36
N GLU A 23 -21.42 -4.22 -1.56
CA GLU A 23 -21.31 -5.48 -2.32
C GLU A 23 -19.85 -5.86 -2.61
N GLU A 24 -18.96 -4.89 -2.77
CA GLU A 24 -17.52 -5.13 -2.93
C GLU A 24 -16.93 -5.78 -1.67
N PHE A 25 -17.30 -5.28 -0.49
CA PHE A 25 -16.84 -5.86 0.80
C PHE A 25 -17.46 -7.23 1.04
N HIS A 26 -18.73 -7.43 0.70
CA HIS A 26 -19.37 -8.74 0.78
C HIS A 26 -18.69 -9.76 -0.17
N ALA A 27 -18.31 -9.35 -1.37
CA ALA A 27 -17.56 -10.24 -2.28
C ALA A 27 -16.19 -10.63 -1.71
N ARG A 28 -15.47 -9.69 -1.07
CA ARG A 28 -14.18 -9.95 -0.39
C ARG A 28 -14.35 -10.89 0.80
N LEU A 29 -15.39 -10.70 1.60
CA LEU A 29 -15.73 -11.60 2.72
C LEU A 29 -16.09 -13.00 2.22
N ASN A 30 -16.92 -13.11 1.18
CA ASN A 30 -17.25 -14.40 0.60
C ASN A 30 -16.00 -15.14 0.09
N ALA A 31 -15.07 -14.43 -0.54
CA ALA A 31 -13.80 -15.02 -0.97
C ALA A 31 -12.92 -15.45 0.23
N LEU A 32 -12.94 -14.69 1.34
CA LEU A 32 -12.28 -15.09 2.58
C LEU A 32 -12.87 -16.40 3.12
N TRP A 33 -14.19 -16.50 3.19
CA TRP A 33 -14.87 -17.71 3.69
C TRP A 33 -14.65 -18.92 2.79
N CYS A 34 -14.56 -18.72 1.47
CA CYS A 34 -14.19 -19.81 0.55
C CYS A 34 -12.77 -20.33 0.83
N GLY A 35 -11.82 -19.45 1.13
CA GLY A 35 -10.44 -19.81 1.48
C GLY A 35 -10.29 -20.39 2.89
N ALA A 36 -11.16 -19.97 3.83
CA ALA A 36 -11.18 -20.37 5.24
C ALA A 36 -12.44 -21.19 5.55
N SER A 37 -12.70 -22.24 4.80
CA SER A 37 -13.98 -22.96 4.78
C SER A 37 -14.43 -23.61 6.10
N GLN A 38 -13.54 -23.74 7.09
CA GLN A 38 -13.86 -24.25 8.43
C GLN A 38 -14.00 -23.14 9.48
N ALA A 39 -13.81 -21.89 9.10
CA ALA A 39 -13.91 -20.77 10.03
C ALA A 39 -15.34 -20.23 10.07
N GLY A 40 -15.90 -20.08 11.27
CA GLY A 40 -17.14 -19.38 11.52
C GLY A 40 -16.97 -17.90 11.76
N GLY A 41 -15.71 -17.44 11.94
CA GLY A 41 -15.39 -16.03 12.16
C GLY A 41 -13.93 -15.67 11.88
N ALA A 42 -13.70 -14.38 11.71
CA ALA A 42 -12.36 -13.82 11.52
C ALA A 42 -12.11 -12.65 12.46
N ILE A 43 -10.92 -12.63 13.04
CA ILE A 43 -10.37 -11.52 13.81
C ILE A 43 -9.35 -10.84 12.89
N VAL A 44 -9.57 -9.57 12.54
CA VAL A 44 -8.70 -8.82 11.64
C VAL A 44 -8.06 -7.68 12.40
N TYR A 45 -6.75 -7.74 12.55
CA TYR A 45 -5.97 -6.67 13.19
C TYR A 45 -5.36 -5.75 12.13
N GLY A 46 -5.23 -4.48 12.49
CA GLY A 46 -4.44 -3.50 11.75
C GLY A 46 -4.11 -2.29 12.61
N ASP A 47 -2.98 -1.67 12.33
CA ASP A 47 -2.54 -0.43 12.98
C ASP A 47 -2.10 0.63 11.95
N ALA A 48 -1.53 1.74 12.41
CA ALA A 48 -1.09 2.81 11.53
C ALA A 48 0.04 2.40 10.57
N ALA A 49 0.83 1.39 10.92
CA ALA A 49 1.94 0.91 10.10
C ALA A 49 1.50 -0.20 9.12
N ASP A 50 0.68 -1.15 9.60
CA ASP A 50 0.17 -2.27 8.82
C ASP A 50 -1.36 -2.40 8.99
N HIS A 51 -2.09 -1.87 8.03
CA HIS A 51 -3.56 -1.83 8.03
C HIS A 51 -4.19 -2.34 6.75
N ALA A 52 -3.40 -2.78 5.79
CA ALA A 52 -3.91 -3.06 4.44
C ALA A 52 -5.00 -4.14 4.44
N ALA A 53 -4.82 -5.23 5.19
CA ALA A 53 -5.81 -6.30 5.31
C ALA A 53 -7.09 -5.81 6.01
N LEU A 54 -6.96 -5.03 7.09
CA LEU A 54 -8.09 -4.42 7.78
C LEU A 54 -8.86 -3.48 6.84
N ALA A 55 -8.16 -2.58 6.16
CA ALA A 55 -8.77 -1.64 5.21
C ALA A 55 -9.44 -2.37 4.03
N TYR A 56 -8.86 -3.46 3.55
CA TYR A 56 -9.41 -4.28 2.49
C TYR A 56 -10.78 -4.86 2.85
N LEU A 57 -10.93 -5.36 4.08
CA LEU A 57 -12.17 -6.00 4.53
C LEU A 57 -13.18 -5.01 5.13
N THR A 58 -12.74 -3.84 5.62
CA THR A 58 -13.60 -2.93 6.40
C THR A 58 -13.64 -1.49 5.90
N HIS A 59 -12.81 -1.10 4.95
CA HIS A 59 -12.45 0.26 4.55
C HIS A 59 -11.73 1.06 5.65
N PHE A 60 -11.77 0.63 6.89
CA PHE A 60 -11.19 1.38 8.01
C PHE A 60 -9.66 1.36 7.97
N THR A 61 -9.06 2.54 8.04
CA THR A 61 -7.60 2.71 8.12
C THR A 61 -7.26 3.42 9.42
N PRO A 62 -6.66 2.74 10.41
CA PRO A 62 -6.23 3.37 11.65
C PRO A 62 -5.14 4.42 11.38
N LYS A 63 -5.16 5.54 12.13
CA LYS A 63 -4.15 6.60 12.00
C LYS A 63 -3.15 6.65 13.16
N LEU A 64 -3.60 6.55 14.39
CA LEU A 64 -2.74 6.69 15.57
C LEU A 64 -2.67 5.43 16.44
N GLU A 65 -3.72 4.64 16.44
CA GLU A 65 -3.84 3.43 17.23
C GLU A 65 -4.23 2.27 16.33
N ALA A 66 -4.34 1.09 16.92
CA ALA A 66 -4.82 -0.09 16.23
C ALA A 66 -6.35 -0.14 16.13
N ALA A 67 -6.84 -1.02 15.28
CA ALA A 67 -8.23 -1.45 15.26
C ALA A 67 -8.32 -2.96 15.05
N ILE A 68 -9.43 -3.55 15.52
CA ILE A 68 -9.74 -4.96 15.32
C ILE A 68 -11.14 -5.07 14.75
N ALA A 69 -11.28 -5.78 13.62
CA ALA A 69 -12.59 -6.20 13.15
C ALA A 69 -12.89 -7.64 13.58
N LEU A 70 -14.12 -7.86 14.04
CA LEU A 70 -14.69 -9.18 14.31
C LEU A 70 -15.77 -9.43 13.26
N LEU A 71 -15.52 -10.39 12.40
CA LEU A 71 -16.34 -10.68 11.23
C LEU A 71 -16.88 -12.11 11.33
N SER A 72 -18.18 -12.27 11.23
CA SER A 72 -18.83 -13.58 11.32
C SER A 72 -19.29 -14.05 9.93
N LEU A 73 -19.31 -15.35 9.74
CA LEU A 73 -19.79 -15.97 8.49
C LEU A 73 -21.25 -15.64 8.16
N ASP A 74 -22.07 -15.43 9.18
CA ASP A 74 -23.48 -15.05 9.07
C ASP A 74 -23.72 -13.56 8.74
N GLY A 75 -22.64 -12.79 8.62
CA GLY A 75 -22.66 -11.36 8.25
C GLY A 75 -22.64 -10.38 9.41
N ASP A 76 -22.62 -10.83 10.70
CA ASP A 76 -22.39 -9.89 11.82
C ASP A 76 -20.94 -9.35 11.72
N ALA A 77 -20.80 -8.04 11.88
CA ALA A 77 -19.52 -7.36 11.82
C ALA A 77 -19.41 -6.29 12.91
N LYS A 78 -18.32 -6.33 13.65
CA LYS A 78 -18.00 -5.34 14.70
C LYS A 78 -16.61 -4.77 14.43
N LEU A 79 -16.44 -3.47 14.62
CA LEU A 79 -15.13 -2.82 14.51
C LEU A 79 -14.77 -2.17 15.86
N LEU A 80 -13.68 -2.64 16.44
CA LEU A 80 -13.10 -2.10 17.65
C LEU A 80 -12.06 -1.06 17.27
N VAL A 81 -12.30 0.20 17.65
CA VAL A 81 -11.48 1.35 17.22
C VAL A 81 -10.64 1.83 18.40
N GLY A 82 -9.37 2.12 18.14
CA GLY A 82 -8.46 2.77 19.10
C GLY A 82 -8.99 4.11 19.58
N GLY A 83 -8.51 4.55 20.73
CA GLY A 83 -9.03 5.73 21.45
C GLY A 83 -10.19 5.41 22.37
N GLY A 84 -10.90 6.42 22.79
CA GLY A 84 -12.02 6.27 23.70
C GLY A 84 -13.37 6.20 22.98
N ILE A 85 -14.42 5.96 23.75
CA ILE A 85 -15.83 5.98 23.26
C ILE A 85 -16.17 7.26 22.49
N ASN A 86 -15.52 8.38 22.83
CA ASN A 86 -15.70 9.67 22.16
C ASN A 86 -15.18 9.69 20.71
N MET A 87 -14.39 8.69 20.28
CA MET A 87 -13.88 8.57 18.92
C MET A 87 -14.84 7.78 18.00
N LEU A 88 -15.77 7.02 18.55
CA LEU A 88 -16.67 6.19 17.77
C LEU A 88 -17.55 6.98 16.78
N PRO A 89 -18.12 8.15 17.12
CA PRO A 89 -18.87 8.96 16.15
C PRO A 89 -18.02 9.39 14.95
N ALA A 90 -16.73 9.61 15.16
CA ALA A 90 -15.78 9.98 14.13
C ALA A 90 -15.34 8.79 13.25
N ALA A 91 -15.33 7.59 13.80
CA ALA A 91 -15.05 6.37 13.05
C ALA A 91 -16.19 5.96 12.13
N LYS A 92 -17.42 6.34 12.47
CA LYS A 92 -18.62 5.91 11.75
C LYS A 92 -18.61 6.18 10.23
N PRO A 93 -18.22 7.37 9.74
CA PRO A 93 -18.16 7.62 8.31
C PRO A 93 -16.97 6.92 7.60
N LEU A 94 -16.03 6.33 8.34
CA LEU A 94 -14.78 5.79 7.78
C LEU A 94 -14.90 4.31 7.39
N THR A 95 -16.03 3.66 7.67
CA THR A 95 -16.23 2.22 7.46
C THR A 95 -17.69 1.90 7.18
N TRP A 96 -17.92 0.81 6.46
CA TRP A 96 -19.27 0.28 6.25
C TRP A 96 -19.84 -0.42 7.51
N ILE A 97 -18.99 -0.79 8.47
CA ILE A 97 -19.40 -1.47 9.69
C ILE A 97 -20.14 -0.49 10.61
N SER A 98 -21.38 -0.82 10.96
CA SER A 98 -22.21 0.04 11.81
C SER A 98 -21.99 -0.18 13.31
N ASN A 99 -21.55 -1.38 13.73
CA ASN A 99 -21.34 -1.73 15.13
C ASN A 99 -19.90 -1.40 15.55
N LEU A 100 -19.73 -0.23 16.16
CA LEU A 100 -18.44 0.28 16.58
C LEU A 100 -18.28 0.18 18.10
N LEU A 101 -17.13 -0.31 18.53
CA LEU A 101 -16.78 -0.51 19.95
C LEU A 101 -15.39 0.12 20.24
N PRO A 102 -15.09 0.52 21.49
CA PRO A 102 -13.74 0.96 21.83
C PRO A 102 -12.79 -0.24 21.94
N LEU A 103 -11.58 -0.12 21.38
CA LEU A 103 -10.56 -1.18 21.35
C LEU A 103 -10.19 -1.70 22.74
N ARG A 104 -10.22 -0.83 23.78
CA ARG A 104 -9.98 -1.23 25.17
C ARG A 104 -10.95 -2.31 25.70
N SER A 105 -12.04 -2.56 25.00
CA SER A 105 -13.01 -3.60 25.30
C SER A 105 -12.77 -4.89 24.51
N ALA A 106 -11.61 -5.06 23.87
CA ALA A 106 -11.34 -6.14 22.92
C ALA A 106 -11.60 -7.52 23.54
N ALA A 107 -11.02 -7.83 24.69
CA ALA A 107 -11.20 -9.14 25.33
C ALA A 107 -12.69 -9.46 25.58
N LYS A 108 -13.44 -8.51 26.16
CA LYS A 108 -14.88 -8.66 26.39
C LYS A 108 -15.65 -8.84 25.08
N ALA A 109 -15.38 -7.98 24.09
CA ALA A 109 -16.05 -8.04 22.80
C ALA A 109 -15.78 -9.35 22.05
N VAL A 110 -14.54 -9.85 22.10
CA VAL A 110 -14.14 -11.14 21.53
C VAL A 110 -14.87 -12.29 22.21
N THR A 111 -14.94 -12.31 23.56
CA THR A 111 -15.68 -13.35 24.31
C THR A 111 -17.17 -13.36 23.94
N GLU A 112 -17.82 -12.20 23.95
CA GLU A 112 -19.25 -12.09 23.62
C GLU A 112 -19.52 -12.46 22.15
N TRP A 113 -18.65 -12.04 21.25
CA TRP A 113 -18.76 -12.36 19.82
C TRP A 113 -18.52 -13.85 19.54
N SER A 114 -17.46 -14.44 20.11
CA SER A 114 -17.16 -15.86 19.89
C SER A 114 -18.25 -16.78 20.42
N ALA A 115 -18.89 -16.40 21.54
CA ALA A 115 -20.02 -17.15 22.10
C ALA A 115 -21.29 -17.08 21.20
N SER A 116 -21.39 -16.09 20.30
CA SER A 116 -22.50 -15.97 19.34
C SER A 116 -22.29 -16.78 18.06
N LEU A 117 -21.08 -17.26 17.81
CA LEU A 117 -20.77 -18.08 16.62
C LEU A 117 -21.36 -19.48 16.77
N ALA A 118 -21.67 -20.10 15.64
CA ALA A 118 -22.14 -21.49 15.66
C ALA A 118 -21.11 -22.41 16.34
N GLY A 119 -21.56 -23.23 17.25
CA GLY A 119 -20.68 -24.06 18.08
C GLY A 119 -19.77 -24.97 17.27
N GLY A 120 -18.48 -25.01 17.64
CA GLY A 120 -17.46 -25.83 17.00
C GLY A 120 -16.82 -25.23 15.74
N SER A 121 -17.16 -23.99 15.36
CA SER A 121 -16.51 -23.30 14.25
C SER A 121 -15.11 -22.82 14.64
N GLY A 122 -14.11 -23.08 13.81
CA GLY A 122 -12.78 -22.50 13.94
C GLY A 122 -12.82 -20.98 13.71
N LEU A 123 -11.75 -20.29 14.10
CA LEU A 123 -11.52 -18.88 13.81
C LEU A 123 -10.29 -18.70 12.96
N VAL A 124 -10.19 -17.60 12.22
CA VAL A 124 -8.95 -17.16 11.59
C VAL A 124 -8.54 -15.79 12.14
N LEU A 125 -7.23 -15.64 12.38
CA LEU A 125 -6.59 -14.38 12.72
C LEU A 125 -5.89 -13.85 11.48
N ILE A 126 -6.13 -12.58 11.15
CA ILE A 126 -5.54 -11.86 10.01
C ILE A 126 -4.76 -10.67 10.58
N GLY A 127 -3.50 -10.49 10.16
CA GLY A 127 -2.61 -9.46 10.68
C GLY A 127 -2.02 -9.80 12.07
N GLY A 128 -2.00 -11.08 12.44
CA GLY A 128 -1.45 -11.53 13.72
C GLY A 128 0.06 -11.32 13.85
N ASP A 129 0.78 -11.26 12.74
CA ASP A 129 2.22 -11.01 12.66
C ASP A 129 2.61 -9.56 13.07
N SER A 130 1.71 -8.61 12.89
CA SER A 130 1.89 -7.21 13.34
C SER A 130 1.20 -6.90 14.68
N MET A 131 0.38 -7.82 15.20
CA MET A 131 -0.33 -7.61 16.46
C MET A 131 0.62 -7.64 17.66
N PRO A 132 0.55 -6.65 18.60
CA PRO A 132 1.33 -6.68 19.83
C PRO A 132 1.08 -7.97 20.64
N TYR A 133 2.15 -8.63 21.06
CA TYR A 133 2.06 -9.92 21.77
C TYR A 133 1.11 -9.89 22.99
N ALA A 134 1.10 -8.79 23.75
CA ALA A 134 0.19 -8.66 24.89
C ALA A 134 -1.29 -8.73 24.46
N MET A 135 -1.63 -8.04 23.38
CA MET A 135 -3.00 -8.04 22.83
C MET A 135 -3.37 -9.42 22.28
N HIS A 136 -2.46 -10.05 21.53
CA HIS A 136 -2.67 -11.41 21.03
C HIS A 136 -2.97 -12.39 22.18
N ARG A 137 -2.16 -12.33 23.25
CA ARG A 137 -2.35 -13.19 24.42
C ARG A 137 -3.68 -12.95 25.13
N GLU A 138 -4.11 -11.68 25.26
CA GLU A 138 -5.40 -11.34 25.84
C GLU A 138 -6.58 -11.88 25.02
N ILE A 139 -6.49 -11.79 23.69
CA ILE A 139 -7.51 -12.31 22.77
C ILE A 139 -7.59 -13.83 22.87
N VAL A 140 -6.44 -14.53 22.81
CA VAL A 140 -6.40 -15.99 22.94
C VAL A 140 -6.96 -16.45 24.29
N ALA A 141 -6.60 -15.77 25.38
CA ALA A 141 -7.15 -16.06 26.70
C ALA A 141 -8.67 -15.84 26.78
N ALA A 142 -9.18 -14.80 26.09
CA ALA A 142 -10.61 -14.49 26.04
C ALA A 142 -11.42 -15.53 25.26
N LEU A 143 -10.83 -16.15 24.24
CA LEU A 143 -11.45 -17.21 23.44
C LEU A 143 -11.50 -18.55 24.15
N GLY A 144 -10.56 -18.79 25.07
CA GLY A 144 -10.45 -20.07 25.78
C GLY A 144 -9.65 -21.14 25.02
N PRO A 145 -9.33 -22.27 25.71
CA PRO A 145 -8.40 -23.26 25.18
C PRO A 145 -8.98 -24.16 24.08
N ASP A 146 -10.29 -24.22 23.93
CA ASP A 146 -10.96 -25.12 23.00
C ASP A 146 -11.16 -24.49 21.61
N VAL A 147 -10.87 -23.19 21.44
CA VAL A 147 -11.03 -22.48 20.16
C VAL A 147 -9.77 -22.64 19.32
N VAL A 148 -9.93 -23.21 18.13
CA VAL A 148 -8.85 -23.33 17.14
C VAL A 148 -8.77 -22.03 16.35
N ILE A 149 -7.59 -21.43 16.35
CA ILE A 149 -7.30 -20.20 15.60
C ILE A 149 -6.30 -20.51 14.49
N GLY A 150 -6.71 -20.38 13.23
CA GLY A 150 -5.84 -20.50 12.06
C GLY A 150 -5.29 -19.13 11.63
N ASP A 151 -4.23 -19.14 10.82
CA ASP A 151 -3.74 -17.92 10.15
C ASP A 151 -4.50 -17.67 8.85
N GLY A 152 -5.30 -16.59 8.81
CA GLY A 152 -6.03 -16.13 7.63
C GLY A 152 -5.28 -15.09 6.79
N THR A 153 -4.11 -14.64 7.24
CA THR A 153 -3.33 -13.59 6.59
C THR A 153 -2.94 -13.94 5.14
N PRO A 154 -2.46 -15.17 4.83
CA PRO A 154 -2.12 -15.55 3.46
C PRO A 154 -3.32 -15.51 2.51
N ILE A 155 -4.51 -15.87 3.00
CA ILE A 155 -5.74 -15.86 2.18
C ILE A 155 -6.06 -14.43 1.73
N VAL A 156 -6.06 -13.47 2.68
CA VAL A 156 -6.36 -12.07 2.38
C VAL A 156 -5.25 -11.44 1.51
N ARG A 157 -3.98 -11.74 1.79
CA ARG A 157 -2.87 -11.26 0.95
C ARG A 157 -3.00 -11.74 -0.50
N ALA A 158 -3.38 -12.99 -0.71
CA ALA A 158 -3.62 -13.54 -2.06
C ALA A 158 -4.80 -12.85 -2.78
N GLN A 159 -5.87 -12.54 -2.05
CA GLN A 159 -7.01 -11.78 -2.60
C GLN A 159 -6.60 -10.36 -2.99
N MET A 160 -5.84 -9.66 -2.12
CA MET A 160 -5.37 -8.28 -2.35
C MET A 160 -4.42 -8.15 -3.54
N ARG A 161 -3.78 -9.23 -3.99
CA ARG A 161 -2.93 -9.20 -5.20
C ARG A 161 -3.76 -8.87 -6.44
N ARG A 162 -4.94 -9.48 -6.61
CA ARG A 162 -5.84 -9.24 -7.75
C ARG A 162 -6.81 -8.13 -7.44
N LYS A 163 -6.64 -7.00 -8.11
CA LYS A 163 -7.48 -5.82 -7.92
C LYS A 163 -8.79 -5.97 -8.67
N SER A 164 -9.87 -5.59 -8.04
CA SER A 164 -11.15 -5.41 -8.73
C SER A 164 -11.08 -4.22 -9.71
N ALA A 165 -12.03 -4.10 -10.61
CA ALA A 165 -12.11 -2.95 -11.51
C ALA A 165 -12.21 -1.61 -10.75
N ARG A 166 -12.83 -1.60 -9.57
CA ARG A 166 -12.94 -0.41 -8.71
C ARG A 166 -11.63 -0.06 -8.02
N GLU A 167 -10.89 -1.07 -7.57
CA GLU A 167 -9.54 -0.87 -7.03
C GLU A 167 -8.59 -0.36 -8.11
N LEU A 168 -8.64 -0.91 -9.32
CA LEU A 168 -7.85 -0.43 -10.45
C LEU A 168 -8.13 1.03 -10.77
N ALA A 169 -9.42 1.44 -10.78
CA ALA A 169 -9.80 2.84 -10.98
C ALA A 169 -9.23 3.76 -9.89
N ALA A 170 -9.25 3.34 -8.61
CA ALA A 170 -8.68 4.10 -7.50
C ALA A 170 -7.14 4.22 -7.62
N ILE A 171 -6.46 3.15 -8.03
CA ILE A 171 -5.01 3.17 -8.27
C ILE A 171 -4.67 4.05 -9.48
N GLN A 172 -5.48 4.04 -10.54
CA GLN A 172 -5.32 4.95 -11.68
C GLN A 172 -5.39 6.41 -11.25
N GLU A 173 -6.37 6.77 -10.41
CA GLU A 173 -6.46 8.13 -9.87
C GLU A 173 -5.23 8.50 -9.03
N ALA A 174 -4.77 7.61 -8.15
CA ALA A 174 -3.53 7.83 -7.40
C ALA A 174 -2.32 8.04 -8.34
N SER A 175 -2.25 7.26 -9.43
CA SER A 175 -1.18 7.37 -10.43
C SER A 175 -1.25 8.68 -11.23
N LEU A 176 -2.44 9.21 -11.49
CA LEU A 176 -2.61 10.53 -12.11
C LEU A 176 -2.13 11.64 -11.15
N VAL A 177 -2.47 11.55 -9.86
CA VAL A 177 -1.98 12.51 -8.85
C VAL A 177 -0.46 12.48 -8.75
N LEU A 178 0.15 11.29 -8.76
CA LEU A 178 1.60 11.12 -8.79
C LEU A 178 2.21 11.78 -10.04
N GLY A 179 1.63 11.56 -11.21
CA GLY A 179 2.08 12.15 -12.47
C GLY A 179 2.06 13.67 -12.46
N GLU A 180 0.98 14.28 -11.95
CA GLU A 180 0.86 15.73 -11.78
C GLU A 180 1.88 16.28 -10.77
N ALA A 181 2.11 15.58 -9.66
CA ALA A 181 3.10 15.95 -8.66
C ALA A 181 4.52 15.94 -9.25
N VAL A 182 4.91 14.87 -9.98
CA VAL A 182 6.21 14.79 -10.67
C VAL A 182 6.35 15.87 -11.73
N ALA A 183 5.29 16.20 -12.47
CA ALA A 183 5.31 17.29 -13.44
C ALA A 183 5.55 18.67 -12.77
N ALA A 184 4.89 18.94 -11.64
CA ALA A 184 5.09 20.16 -10.86
C ALA A 184 6.52 20.27 -10.31
N LEU A 185 7.07 19.14 -9.80
CA LEU A 185 8.46 19.06 -9.37
C LEU A 185 9.41 19.42 -10.51
N ARG A 186 9.22 18.83 -11.69
CA ARG A 186 10.02 19.11 -12.90
C ARG A 186 10.00 20.57 -13.29
N GLN A 187 8.83 21.22 -13.24
CA GLN A 187 8.70 22.66 -13.55
C GLN A 187 9.39 23.55 -12.55
N ALA A 188 9.52 23.11 -11.29
CA ALA A 188 10.08 23.89 -10.20
C ALA A 188 11.57 23.60 -9.93
N LYS A 189 12.20 22.58 -10.59
CA LYS A 189 13.53 22.07 -10.23
C LYS A 189 14.64 23.14 -10.25
N ASP A 190 14.57 24.08 -11.19
CA ASP A 190 15.59 25.13 -11.35
C ASP A 190 15.51 26.22 -10.27
N ARG A 191 14.43 26.24 -9.47
CA ARG A 191 14.26 27.14 -8.31
C ARG A 191 14.85 26.57 -7.01
N GLY A 192 15.48 25.40 -7.07
CA GLY A 192 16.05 24.69 -5.94
C GLY A 192 15.25 23.47 -5.51
N VAL A 193 15.92 22.56 -4.83
CA VAL A 193 15.34 21.24 -4.43
C VAL A 193 14.13 21.43 -3.52
N THR A 194 14.21 22.30 -2.52
CA THR A 194 13.09 22.61 -1.63
C THR A 194 11.86 23.09 -2.41
N ALA A 195 12.04 24.03 -3.35
CA ALA A 195 10.94 24.56 -4.14
C ALA A 195 10.32 23.47 -5.05
N ALA A 196 11.13 22.58 -5.57
CA ALA A 196 10.70 21.45 -6.41
C ALA A 196 9.85 20.45 -5.63
N VAL A 197 10.33 20.02 -4.45
CA VAL A 197 9.62 19.04 -3.60
C VAL A 197 8.30 19.66 -3.08
N LEU A 198 8.34 20.88 -2.56
CA LEU A 198 7.13 21.57 -2.10
C LEU A 198 6.09 21.75 -3.22
N ALA A 199 6.51 21.98 -4.46
CA ALA A 199 5.59 22.07 -5.59
C ALA A 199 4.88 20.75 -5.84
N ALA A 200 5.60 19.62 -5.77
CA ALA A 200 5.03 18.28 -5.91
C ALA A 200 4.04 17.96 -4.79
N GLU A 201 4.44 18.15 -3.54
CA GLU A 201 3.59 17.89 -2.37
C GLU A 201 2.35 18.76 -2.39
N HIS A 202 2.48 20.05 -2.73
CA HIS A 202 1.34 20.96 -2.84
C HIS A 202 0.30 20.46 -3.86
N VAL A 203 0.74 19.99 -5.03
CA VAL A 203 -0.16 19.43 -6.04
C VAL A 203 -0.85 18.17 -5.49
N ALA A 204 -0.10 17.25 -4.88
CA ALA A 204 -0.67 16.02 -4.32
C ALA A 204 -1.75 16.34 -3.26
N TRP A 205 -1.46 17.23 -2.31
CA TRP A 205 -2.43 17.62 -1.28
C TRP A 205 -3.66 18.33 -1.85
N ARG A 206 -3.49 19.21 -2.83
CA ARG A 206 -4.63 19.86 -3.52
C ARG A 206 -5.52 18.87 -4.27
N ARG A 207 -4.97 17.78 -4.74
CA ARG A 207 -5.71 16.69 -5.41
C ARG A 207 -6.35 15.72 -4.41
N GLY A 208 -6.26 15.97 -3.11
CA GLY A 208 -6.88 15.16 -2.08
C GLY A 208 -6.05 13.93 -1.65
N ALA A 209 -4.73 13.98 -1.83
CA ALA A 209 -3.87 12.94 -1.26
C ALA A 209 -4.08 12.83 0.25
N GLN A 210 -4.06 11.60 0.76
CA GLN A 210 -4.21 11.27 2.18
C GLN A 210 -2.87 11.10 2.89
N ASP A 211 -1.83 10.79 2.11
CA ASP A 211 -0.44 10.68 2.53
C ASP A 211 0.46 11.00 1.33
N VAL A 212 1.59 11.64 1.60
CA VAL A 212 2.62 11.96 0.60
C VAL A 212 3.97 11.66 1.24
N ARG A 213 4.78 10.85 0.56
CA ARG A 213 6.14 10.53 0.98
C ARG A 213 7.11 10.95 -0.11
N SER A 214 8.10 11.75 0.25
CA SER A 214 9.11 12.26 -0.67
C SER A 214 10.52 11.96 -0.15
N LEU A 215 11.38 11.49 -1.05
CA LEU A 215 12.82 11.38 -0.84
C LEU A 215 13.50 12.06 -2.02
N PHE A 216 14.69 12.61 -1.80
CA PHE A 216 15.48 13.24 -2.85
C PHE A 216 16.97 12.99 -2.63
N SER A 217 17.77 13.18 -3.68
CA SER A 217 19.22 13.03 -3.63
C SER A 217 19.91 14.34 -3.97
N LEU A 218 20.95 14.65 -3.21
CA LEU A 218 21.84 15.81 -3.42
C LEU A 218 23.22 15.42 -3.98
N ASP A 219 23.49 14.12 -4.14
CA ASP A 219 24.80 13.56 -4.45
C ASP A 219 24.80 12.71 -5.75
N GLY A 220 23.99 13.12 -6.73
CA GLY A 220 23.91 12.42 -8.02
C GLY A 220 23.21 11.06 -7.91
N GLY A 221 22.23 10.92 -7.06
CA GLY A 221 21.39 9.72 -6.93
C GLY A 221 21.96 8.61 -6.03
N ARG A 222 23.10 8.83 -5.38
CA ARG A 222 23.75 7.82 -4.52
C ARG A 222 23.02 7.59 -3.22
N THR A 223 22.50 8.69 -2.62
CA THR A 223 21.78 8.64 -1.34
C THR A 223 20.43 9.32 -1.50
N LEU A 224 19.37 8.66 -1.04
CA LEU A 224 18.04 9.26 -0.93
C LEU A 224 17.81 9.69 0.52
N LEU A 225 17.50 10.96 0.70
CA LEU A 225 17.26 11.59 1.99
C LEU A 225 15.78 11.97 2.12
N PRO A 226 15.20 11.89 3.31
CA PRO A 226 13.88 12.44 3.58
C PRO A 226 13.89 13.96 3.44
N PHE A 227 12.71 14.54 3.20
CA PHE A 227 12.56 15.98 3.07
C PHE A 227 12.49 16.63 4.48
N ASP A 228 13.62 16.67 5.17
CA ASP A 228 13.80 17.31 6.47
C ASP A 228 14.82 18.47 6.44
N VAL A 229 15.48 18.65 5.30
CA VAL A 229 16.50 19.70 5.11
C VAL A 229 16.07 20.64 4.00
N LEU A 230 16.11 21.95 4.31
CA LEU A 230 15.83 23.00 3.31
C LEU A 230 17.06 23.24 2.45
N VAL A 231 16.98 22.94 1.16
CA VAL A 231 18.05 23.13 0.17
C VAL A 231 17.59 24.12 -0.88
N GLY A 232 18.12 25.35 -0.84
CA GLY A 232 17.79 26.40 -1.78
C GLY A 232 18.46 26.27 -3.16
N ALA A 233 19.55 25.48 -3.24
CA ALA A 233 20.28 25.28 -4.50
C ALA A 233 19.53 24.31 -5.42
N ALA A 234 19.62 24.56 -6.74
CA ALA A 234 19.25 23.58 -7.75
C ALA A 234 20.32 22.47 -7.82
N VAL A 235 19.86 21.25 -8.06
CA VAL A 235 20.71 20.06 -8.21
C VAL A 235 20.41 19.42 -9.55
N ASP A 236 21.45 19.10 -10.31
CA ASP A 236 21.34 18.39 -11.57
C ASP A 236 22.45 17.31 -11.68
N PRO A 237 22.14 16.04 -11.82
CA PRO A 237 20.80 15.45 -11.89
C PRO A 237 20.09 15.44 -10.51
N LEU A 238 18.76 15.63 -10.51
CA LEU A 238 17.92 15.52 -9.33
C LEU A 238 17.20 14.16 -9.36
N GLN A 239 17.57 13.29 -8.43
CA GLN A 239 16.88 12.03 -8.18
C GLN A 239 15.82 12.24 -7.11
N VAL A 240 14.60 11.75 -7.38
CA VAL A 240 13.49 11.82 -6.44
C VAL A 240 12.75 10.49 -6.34
N TYR A 241 12.16 10.26 -5.19
CA TYR A 241 11.11 9.28 -4.97
C TYR A 241 9.87 10.01 -4.46
N LEU A 242 8.73 9.72 -5.04
CA LEU A 242 7.43 10.18 -4.57
C LEU A 242 6.50 9.00 -4.44
N ALA A 243 5.75 8.97 -3.33
CA ALA A 243 4.61 8.08 -3.16
C ALA A 243 3.42 8.91 -2.69
N VAL A 244 2.27 8.69 -3.30
CA VAL A 244 1.02 9.37 -2.94
C VAL A 244 -0.03 8.33 -2.62
N ARG A 245 -0.81 8.58 -1.57
CA ARG A 245 -1.97 7.78 -1.22
C ARG A 245 -3.22 8.59 -1.51
N HIS A 246 -4.06 8.07 -2.39
CA HIS A 246 -5.31 8.70 -2.78
C HIS A 246 -6.44 7.67 -2.72
N SER A 247 -7.57 8.02 -2.11
CA SER A 247 -8.72 7.12 -1.94
C SER A 247 -8.34 5.75 -1.32
N GLY A 248 -7.39 5.74 -0.38
CA GLY A 248 -6.87 4.54 0.29
C GLY A 248 -5.76 3.81 -0.45
N TYR A 249 -5.57 4.03 -1.75
CA TYR A 249 -4.61 3.32 -2.59
C TYR A 249 -3.35 4.13 -2.85
N TRP A 250 -2.22 3.42 -2.93
CA TRP A 250 -0.92 4.01 -3.18
C TRP A 250 -0.57 4.01 -4.66
N ALA A 251 0.14 5.08 -5.07
CA ALA A 251 0.98 5.12 -6.27
C ALA A 251 2.37 5.61 -5.87
N GLU A 252 3.42 5.06 -6.50
CA GLU A 252 4.80 5.44 -6.21
C GLU A 252 5.63 5.61 -7.49
N GLY A 253 6.70 6.39 -7.39
CA GLY A 253 7.61 6.57 -8.51
C GLY A 253 9.00 7.03 -8.12
N PHE A 254 10.00 6.40 -8.74
CA PHE A 254 11.37 6.89 -8.79
C PHE A 254 11.57 7.61 -10.11
N ALA A 255 12.02 8.86 -10.06
CA ALA A 255 12.34 9.65 -11.23
C ALA A 255 13.66 10.39 -11.05
N MET A 256 14.46 10.44 -12.11
CA MET A 256 15.64 11.30 -12.17
C MET A 256 15.45 12.33 -13.26
N LEU A 257 15.63 13.58 -12.89
CA LEU A 257 15.57 14.74 -13.78
C LEU A 257 17.01 15.21 -14.05
N SER A 258 17.44 15.14 -15.30
CA SER A 258 18.77 15.61 -15.72
C SER A 258 18.64 16.47 -16.96
N ALA A 259 19.35 17.59 -16.96
CA ALA A 259 19.47 18.48 -18.13
C ALA A 259 20.46 17.95 -19.16
N GLN A 260 21.43 17.12 -18.71
CA GLN A 260 22.47 16.54 -19.54
C GLN A 260 22.30 15.02 -19.68
N PRO A 261 22.83 14.42 -20.75
CA PRO A 261 22.89 12.97 -20.83
C PRO A 261 23.59 12.36 -19.60
N HIS A 262 22.93 11.39 -18.98
CA HIS A 262 23.41 10.73 -17.76
C HIS A 262 23.39 9.22 -17.99
N ALA A 263 24.56 8.59 -18.10
CA ALA A 263 24.67 7.19 -18.51
C ALA A 263 23.90 6.22 -17.60
N PRO A 264 23.96 6.33 -16.24
CA PRO A 264 23.13 5.50 -15.37
C PRO A 264 21.64 5.65 -15.65
N LEU A 265 21.14 6.87 -15.90
CA LEU A 265 19.73 7.10 -16.23
C LEU A 265 19.33 6.45 -17.54
N ILE A 266 20.17 6.55 -18.56
CA ILE A 266 19.92 5.93 -19.89
C ILE A 266 19.82 4.41 -19.74
N ALA A 267 20.75 3.81 -18.98
CA ALA A 267 20.77 2.37 -18.71
C ALA A 267 19.55 1.91 -17.90
N ALA A 268 19.22 2.62 -16.81
CA ALA A 268 18.06 2.31 -15.98
C ALA A 268 16.75 2.39 -16.79
N LYS A 269 16.59 3.41 -17.64
CA LYS A 269 15.42 3.52 -18.55
C LYS A 269 15.38 2.38 -19.57
N ALA A 270 16.51 1.98 -20.12
CA ALA A 270 16.56 0.86 -21.06
C ALA A 270 16.17 -0.47 -20.39
N ALA A 271 16.68 -0.71 -19.16
CA ALA A 271 16.33 -1.88 -18.38
C ALA A 271 14.84 -1.90 -18.02
N LEU A 272 14.29 -0.78 -17.57
CA LEU A 272 12.86 -0.65 -17.28
C LEU A 272 12.01 -0.93 -18.52
N LYS A 273 12.39 -0.40 -19.67
CA LYS A 273 11.70 -0.64 -20.95
C LYS A 273 11.73 -2.13 -21.33
N ALA A 274 12.87 -2.81 -21.15
CA ALA A 274 13.01 -4.23 -21.44
C ALA A 274 12.10 -5.09 -20.52
N ALA A 275 12.09 -4.82 -19.21
CA ALA A 275 11.24 -5.54 -18.29
C ALA A 275 9.74 -5.25 -18.54
N LEU A 276 9.40 -3.99 -18.81
CA LEU A 276 8.02 -3.63 -19.17
C LEU A 276 7.54 -4.40 -20.40
N ALA A 277 8.39 -4.64 -21.39
CA ALA A 277 8.01 -5.39 -22.58
C ALA A 277 7.59 -6.83 -22.30
N GLN A 278 8.04 -7.42 -21.18
CA GLN A 278 7.75 -8.79 -20.79
C GLN A 278 6.52 -8.93 -19.86
N VAL A 279 6.00 -7.81 -19.32
CA VAL A 279 4.85 -7.89 -18.42
C VAL A 279 3.63 -8.38 -19.18
N ALA A 280 3.16 -9.56 -18.81
CA ALA A 280 1.95 -10.21 -19.31
C ALA A 280 1.46 -11.24 -18.28
N PRO A 281 0.20 -11.70 -18.34
CA PRO A 281 -0.25 -12.80 -17.52
C PRO A 281 0.66 -14.03 -17.68
N GLY A 282 1.03 -14.66 -16.57
CA GLY A 282 1.89 -15.84 -16.55
C GLY A 282 3.39 -15.57 -16.41
N VAL A 283 3.86 -14.31 -16.57
CA VAL A 283 5.26 -13.98 -16.25
C VAL A 283 5.48 -14.03 -14.75
N THR A 284 6.67 -14.42 -14.29
CA THR A 284 7.01 -14.38 -12.87
C THR A 284 7.77 -13.09 -12.51
N PRO A 285 7.62 -12.56 -11.29
CA PRO A 285 8.41 -11.43 -10.80
C PRO A 285 9.92 -11.70 -10.86
N GLY A 286 10.34 -12.97 -10.69
CA GLY A 286 11.73 -13.39 -10.83
C GLY A 286 12.29 -13.11 -12.22
N VAL A 287 11.55 -13.48 -13.27
CA VAL A 287 11.94 -13.20 -14.68
C VAL A 287 12.07 -11.71 -14.95
N LEU A 288 11.13 -10.90 -14.42
CA LEU A 288 11.19 -9.44 -14.56
C LEU A 288 12.41 -8.86 -13.84
N THR A 289 12.72 -9.36 -12.63
CA THR A 289 13.89 -8.93 -11.85
C THR A 289 15.20 -9.32 -12.56
N GLU A 290 15.29 -10.52 -13.10
CA GLU A 290 16.45 -10.98 -13.87
C GLU A 290 16.66 -10.14 -15.13
N THR A 291 15.57 -9.81 -15.83
CA THR A 291 15.61 -8.92 -17.00
C THR A 291 16.17 -7.53 -16.65
N LEU A 292 15.70 -6.94 -15.53
CA LEU A 292 16.22 -5.67 -15.04
C LEU A 292 17.71 -5.78 -14.71
N ALA A 293 18.13 -6.81 -13.97
CA ALA A 293 19.51 -7.02 -13.58
C ALA A 293 20.44 -7.23 -14.80
N THR A 294 20.03 -8.06 -15.74
CA THR A 294 20.80 -8.35 -16.97
C THR A 294 21.01 -7.09 -17.80
N ALA A 295 19.95 -6.29 -17.99
CA ALA A 295 20.04 -5.07 -18.77
C ALA A 295 20.92 -3.98 -18.11
N MET A 296 21.11 -4.04 -16.79
CA MET A 296 21.96 -3.11 -16.02
C MET A 296 23.36 -3.64 -15.71
N SER A 297 23.68 -4.87 -16.09
CA SER A 297 24.91 -5.57 -15.69
C SER A 297 26.21 -4.86 -16.12
N ALA A 298 26.16 -4.00 -17.14
CA ALA A 298 27.30 -3.20 -17.57
C ALA A 298 27.73 -2.12 -16.54
N PHE A 299 26.81 -1.72 -15.62
CA PHE A 299 27.06 -0.70 -14.59
C PHE A 299 27.18 -1.29 -13.19
N ALA A 300 26.28 -2.23 -12.86
CA ALA A 300 26.27 -2.90 -11.56
C ALA A 300 25.90 -4.37 -11.78
N PRO A 301 26.60 -5.31 -11.11
CA PRO A 301 26.31 -6.74 -11.23
C PRO A 301 24.92 -7.11 -10.68
N HIS A 302 24.35 -6.24 -9.83
CA HIS A 302 23.04 -6.40 -9.24
C HIS A 302 22.28 -5.07 -9.27
N PRO A 303 20.94 -5.07 -9.34
CA PRO A 303 20.15 -3.87 -9.19
C PRO A 303 20.39 -3.24 -7.81
N ILE A 304 20.51 -1.91 -7.75
CA ILE A 304 20.70 -1.18 -6.48
C ILE A 304 19.42 -1.12 -5.64
N MET A 305 18.29 -1.58 -6.19
CA MET A 305 17.02 -1.70 -5.49
C MET A 305 16.61 -3.15 -5.36
N THR A 306 16.29 -3.55 -4.14
CA THR A 306 15.73 -4.86 -3.83
C THR A 306 14.58 -4.67 -2.84
N PRO A 307 13.38 -5.18 -3.12
CA PRO A 307 12.98 -5.87 -4.37
C PRO A 307 12.81 -4.93 -5.56
N SER A 308 13.14 -5.43 -6.76
CA SER A 308 13.00 -4.66 -8.01
C SER A 308 11.57 -4.69 -8.56
N VAL A 309 10.78 -5.67 -8.16
CA VAL A 309 9.36 -5.82 -8.52
C VAL A 309 8.57 -6.00 -7.24
N VAL A 310 7.58 -5.14 -7.02
CA VAL A 310 6.69 -5.20 -5.86
C VAL A 310 5.24 -5.01 -6.30
N GLY A 311 4.32 -5.62 -5.56
CA GLY A 311 2.91 -5.29 -5.69
C GLY A 311 2.59 -3.94 -5.03
N ILE A 312 1.54 -3.28 -5.49
CA ILE A 312 1.09 -2.03 -4.92
C ILE A 312 -0.45 -2.00 -4.83
N GLY A 313 -0.98 -1.29 -3.85
CA GLY A 313 -2.42 -1.21 -3.63
C GLY A 313 -2.75 -0.44 -2.35
N LEU A 314 -3.46 -1.07 -1.42
CA LEU A 314 -3.72 -0.54 -0.08
C LEU A 314 -2.44 -0.45 0.77
N ALA A 315 -1.50 -1.36 0.56
CA ALA A 315 -0.13 -1.20 1.05
C ALA A 315 0.75 -0.58 -0.04
N LEU A 316 1.72 0.24 0.38
CA LEU A 316 2.72 0.85 -0.52
C LEU A 316 3.62 -0.21 -1.16
N GLN A 317 3.86 -1.29 -0.46
CA GLN A 317 4.57 -2.46 -0.97
C GLN A 317 3.81 -3.71 -0.55
N GLN A 318 3.49 -4.54 -1.52
CA GLN A 318 2.90 -5.86 -1.32
C GLN A 318 3.89 -6.90 -1.83
N ASP A 319 4.07 -7.96 -1.06
CA ASP A 319 4.92 -9.07 -1.47
C ASP A 319 4.35 -9.71 -2.74
N VAL A 320 5.23 -9.96 -3.68
CA VAL A 320 4.95 -10.70 -4.91
C VAL A 320 5.99 -11.82 -4.98
N PRO A 321 5.59 -13.07 -4.71
CA PRO A 321 6.54 -14.19 -4.71
C PRO A 321 7.24 -14.31 -6.06
N ALA A 322 8.58 -14.47 -6.03
CA ALA A 322 9.41 -14.43 -7.23
C ALA A 322 9.04 -15.48 -8.28
N GLU A 323 8.59 -16.66 -7.81
CA GLU A 323 8.28 -17.82 -8.65
C GLU A 323 6.80 -17.96 -9.02
N GLU A 324 5.93 -17.15 -8.42
CA GLU A 324 4.49 -17.20 -8.72
C GLU A 324 4.15 -16.36 -9.95
N PRO A 325 3.48 -16.93 -10.96
CA PRO A 325 3.05 -16.18 -12.12
C PRO A 325 2.08 -15.05 -11.74
N VAL A 326 2.29 -13.87 -12.33
CA VAL A 326 1.34 -12.77 -12.16
C VAL A 326 0.06 -13.01 -12.97
N GLY A 327 -1.05 -12.61 -12.41
CA GLY A 327 -2.38 -12.73 -13.00
C GLY A 327 -2.98 -11.40 -13.45
N VAL A 328 -4.03 -11.49 -14.24
CA VAL A 328 -4.84 -10.32 -14.63
C VAL A 328 -5.39 -9.62 -13.38
N GLY A 329 -5.32 -8.29 -13.37
CA GLY A 329 -5.72 -7.45 -12.23
C GLY A 329 -4.62 -7.20 -11.20
N GLU A 330 -3.45 -7.83 -11.29
CA GLU A 330 -2.32 -7.47 -10.44
C GLU A 330 -1.72 -6.13 -10.86
N VAL A 331 -1.32 -5.34 -9.87
CA VAL A 331 -0.63 -4.05 -10.09
C VAL A 331 0.77 -4.16 -9.51
N LEU A 332 1.75 -3.89 -10.37
CA LEU A 332 3.16 -3.99 -10.06
C LEU A 332 3.85 -2.63 -10.18
N SER A 333 4.80 -2.37 -9.30
CA SER A 333 5.83 -1.35 -9.48
C SER A 333 7.13 -2.04 -9.86
N LEU A 334 7.65 -1.73 -11.04
CA LEU A 334 8.95 -2.18 -11.53
C LEU A 334 9.96 -1.06 -11.28
N ARG A 335 11.08 -1.39 -10.65
CA ARG A 335 12.09 -0.44 -10.23
C ARG A 335 13.43 -0.82 -10.84
N ALA A 336 14.02 0.09 -11.60
CA ALA A 336 15.34 -0.06 -12.20
C ALA A 336 16.30 0.94 -11.56
N GLY A 337 17.40 0.45 -11.03
CA GLY A 337 18.44 1.31 -10.43
C GLY A 337 19.82 0.80 -10.77
N THR A 338 20.70 1.71 -11.19
CA THR A 338 22.10 1.42 -11.52
C THR A 338 23.03 2.54 -11.07
N SER A 339 24.29 2.25 -10.93
CA SER A 339 25.30 3.20 -10.50
C SER A 339 26.55 3.13 -11.35
N ASP A 340 27.20 4.29 -11.49
CA ASP A 340 28.53 4.44 -12.06
C ASP A 340 29.41 5.15 -11.03
N SER A 341 30.68 4.74 -10.93
CA SER A 341 31.62 5.30 -9.93
C SER A 341 31.90 6.78 -10.13
N GLN A 342 31.85 7.27 -11.37
CA GLN A 342 32.14 8.66 -11.71
C GLN A 342 30.86 9.49 -11.88
N GLN A 343 29.84 8.93 -12.56
CA GLN A 343 28.62 9.66 -12.90
C GLN A 343 27.52 9.58 -11.85
N GLY A 344 27.69 8.77 -10.80
CA GLY A 344 26.69 8.60 -9.75
C GLY A 344 25.71 7.47 -10.04
N SER A 345 24.49 7.60 -9.56
CA SER A 345 23.46 6.57 -9.66
C SER A 345 22.19 7.12 -10.29
N ALA A 346 21.35 6.27 -10.82
CA ALA A 346 20.00 6.63 -11.26
C ALA A 346 19.01 5.55 -10.89
N MET A 347 17.83 5.97 -10.46
CA MET A 347 16.69 5.11 -10.21
C MET A 347 15.46 5.61 -10.97
N VAL A 348 14.78 4.70 -11.64
CA VAL A 348 13.51 4.96 -12.33
C VAL A 348 12.53 3.83 -12.05
N SER A 349 11.25 4.10 -12.13
CA SER A 349 10.25 3.05 -11.99
C SER A 349 9.06 3.28 -12.91
N ALA A 350 8.23 2.23 -13.02
CA ALA A 350 6.93 2.30 -13.65
C ALA A 350 5.92 1.47 -12.85
N MET A 351 4.69 1.94 -12.79
CA MET A 351 3.55 1.18 -12.31
C MET A 351 2.75 0.64 -13.47
N VAL A 352 2.40 -0.63 -13.40
CA VAL A 352 1.64 -1.32 -14.44
C VAL A 352 0.52 -2.16 -13.85
N ALA A 353 -0.62 -2.19 -14.52
CA ALA A 353 -1.66 -3.17 -14.29
C ALA A 353 -1.51 -4.30 -15.32
N VAL A 354 -1.56 -5.55 -14.86
CA VAL A 354 -1.57 -6.73 -15.73
C VAL A 354 -2.97 -6.90 -16.31
N THR A 355 -3.07 -6.95 -17.62
CA THR A 355 -4.34 -7.11 -18.37
C THR A 355 -4.35 -8.40 -19.17
N GLU A 356 -5.51 -8.82 -19.68
CA GLU A 356 -5.63 -10.02 -20.52
C GLU A 356 -4.69 -9.99 -21.73
N ASN A 357 -4.43 -8.81 -22.28
CA ASN A 357 -3.63 -8.61 -23.49
C ASN A 357 -2.19 -8.14 -23.20
N GLY A 358 -1.74 -8.23 -21.94
CA GLY A 358 -0.41 -7.80 -21.52
C GLY A 358 -0.45 -6.86 -20.32
N ARG A 359 -0.31 -5.55 -20.52
CA ARG A 359 -0.24 -4.56 -19.45
C ARG A 359 -0.79 -3.19 -19.85
N ASP A 360 -1.29 -2.45 -18.87
CA ASP A 360 -1.55 -1.02 -18.96
C ASP A 360 -0.54 -0.28 -18.08
N ILE A 361 0.14 0.73 -18.63
CA ILE A 361 1.07 1.57 -17.86
C ILE A 361 0.25 2.63 -17.13
N LEU A 362 0.23 2.55 -15.80
CA LEU A 362 -0.48 3.50 -14.94
C LEU A 362 0.36 4.77 -14.72
N TRP A 363 1.67 4.58 -14.59
CA TRP A 363 2.64 5.64 -14.47
C TRP A 363 4.03 5.15 -14.90
N SER A 364 4.86 6.03 -15.43
CA SER A 364 6.27 5.75 -15.73
C SER A 364 7.10 7.01 -15.54
N ALA A 365 8.34 6.83 -15.09
CA ALA A 365 9.31 7.91 -14.95
C ALA A 365 9.49 8.65 -16.30
N PRO A 366 9.50 10.01 -16.28
CA PRO A 366 9.63 10.85 -17.47
C PRO A 366 11.00 10.80 -18.15
#